data_bee3fddefc0eff22141863510d01a7be
#
_entry.id   bee3fddefc0eff22141863510d01a7be
#
_cell.length_a   1.000
_cell.length_b   1.000
_cell.length_c   1.000
_cell.angle_alpha   90.00
_cell.angle_beta   90.00
_cell.angle_gamma   90.00
#
_symmetry.space_group_name_H-M   'P 1'
#
loop_
_entity.id
_entity.type
_entity.pdbx_description
1 polymer ?
#
loop_
_entity_poly.entity_id
_entity_poly.type
_entity_poly.pdbx_seq_one_letter_code
_entity_poly.pdbx_strand_id
1 'polypeptide(L)'
;MKQTLAIYFRAYNKFAQLYSIHQIGAYFVVRAKTNLQYKAIKWRRKLPQNVLSDSTIEMTTYKSSKDYPKSLRLVRYCNDEQCREFVFLTNAMHISAFMVAELYKNRWQIGLFFKWLKQHLKIMKFGGTTENAVRIQIYVAISTYLLVSIQCKYGQIPFR
;
A
#
# COMPACT_ATOMS: atom_id res chain seq x y z
N MET A 1 -8.49 -18.02 -11.21
CA MET A 1 -8.16 -17.64 -9.82
C MET A 1 -8.06 -16.12 -9.74
N LYS A 2 -8.84 -15.46 -8.86
CA LYS A 2 -8.71 -14.02 -8.63
C LYS A 2 -7.38 -13.78 -7.89
N GLN A 3 -6.45 -13.11 -8.54
CA GLN A 3 -5.17 -12.72 -7.90
C GLN A 3 -5.45 -11.57 -6.94
N THR A 4 -5.18 -11.78 -5.66
CA THR A 4 -5.39 -10.77 -4.63
C THR A 4 -4.15 -9.88 -4.53
N LEU A 5 -4.33 -8.57 -4.70
CA LEU A 5 -3.28 -7.58 -4.49
C LEU A 5 -3.43 -6.99 -3.09
N ALA A 6 -2.39 -7.03 -2.30
CA ALA A 6 -2.36 -6.44 -0.97
C ALA A 6 -1.36 -5.27 -0.93
N ILE A 7 -1.82 -4.11 -0.46
CA ILE A 7 -1.01 -2.91 -0.32
C ILE A 7 -0.79 -2.64 1.16
N TYR A 8 0.47 -2.61 1.62
CA TYR A 8 0.79 -2.51 3.04
C TYR A 8 1.45 -1.18 3.43
N PHE A 9 1.28 -0.80 4.68
CA PHE A 9 1.93 0.36 5.29
C PHE A 9 3.43 0.11 5.53
N ARG A 10 4.22 1.16 5.56
CA ARG A 10 5.67 1.14 5.81
C ARG A 10 6.06 0.38 7.09
N ALA A 11 5.18 0.36 8.11
CA ALA A 11 5.40 -0.31 9.40
C ALA A 11 5.42 -1.85 9.30
N TYR A 12 4.82 -2.43 8.25
CA TYR A 12 4.64 -3.88 8.11
C TYR A 12 5.74 -4.59 7.30
N ASN A 13 6.92 -3.98 7.15
CA ASN A 13 8.05 -4.61 6.46
C ASN A 13 8.72 -5.71 7.31
N LYS A 14 7.93 -6.65 7.83
CA LYS A 14 8.44 -7.93 8.34
C LYS A 14 8.50 -8.89 7.16
N PHE A 15 9.70 -9.28 6.75
CA PHE A 15 9.92 -10.12 5.57
C PHE A 15 9.20 -11.47 5.68
N ALA A 16 9.13 -12.06 6.86
CA ALA A 16 8.36 -13.29 7.08
C ALA A 16 6.87 -13.14 6.73
N GLN A 17 6.23 -12.01 7.08
CA GLN A 17 4.83 -11.75 6.72
C GLN A 17 4.67 -11.53 5.20
N LEU A 18 5.61 -10.80 4.57
CA LEU A 18 5.60 -10.64 3.11
C LEU A 18 5.78 -11.98 2.39
N TYR A 19 6.57 -12.87 2.97
CA TYR A 19 6.75 -14.22 2.43
C TYR A 19 5.50 -15.06 2.57
N SER A 20 4.78 -15.00 3.70
CA SER A 20 3.49 -15.68 3.87
C SER A 20 2.47 -15.24 2.83
N ILE A 21 2.42 -13.93 2.52
CA ILE A 21 1.56 -13.39 1.44
C ILE A 21 1.97 -13.95 0.08
N HIS A 22 3.27 -14.05 -0.18
CA HIS A 22 3.79 -14.64 -1.41
C HIS A 22 3.40 -16.13 -1.54
N GLN A 23 3.49 -16.89 -0.44
CA GLN A 23 3.17 -18.31 -0.42
C GLN A 23 1.71 -18.63 -0.77
N ILE A 24 0.77 -17.78 -0.35
CA ILE A 24 -0.65 -17.91 -0.70
C ILE A 24 -0.98 -17.38 -2.11
N GLY A 25 0.05 -17.03 -2.92
CA GLY A 25 -0.11 -16.54 -4.29
C GLY A 25 -0.63 -15.09 -4.39
N ALA A 26 -0.63 -14.32 -3.30
CA ALA A 26 -1.01 -12.94 -3.31
C ALA A 26 0.18 -12.00 -3.62
N TYR A 27 -0.14 -10.85 -4.21
CA TYR A 27 0.85 -9.80 -4.51
C TYR A 27 0.79 -8.69 -3.49
N PHE A 28 1.95 -8.06 -3.25
CA PHE A 28 2.04 -6.91 -2.36
C PHE A 28 2.86 -5.79 -2.97
N VAL A 29 2.55 -4.56 -2.55
CA VAL A 29 3.37 -3.37 -2.78
C VAL A 29 3.58 -2.67 -1.45
N VAL A 30 4.84 -2.51 -1.04
CA VAL A 30 5.22 -1.83 0.20
C VAL A 30 6.30 -0.79 -0.07
N ARG A 31 6.36 0.25 0.75
CA ARG A 31 7.47 1.19 0.71
C ARG A 31 8.69 0.57 1.37
N ALA A 32 9.81 0.52 0.65
CA ALA A 32 11.06 0.01 1.19
C ALA A 32 11.57 0.88 2.35
N LYS A 33 12.27 0.26 3.30
CA LYS A 33 13.00 0.95 4.35
C LYS A 33 14.26 1.58 3.76
N THR A 34 14.71 2.70 4.31
CA THR A 34 15.92 3.41 3.88
C THR A 34 17.21 2.60 4.11
N ASN A 35 17.20 1.74 5.12
CA ASN A 35 18.33 0.87 5.49
C ASN A 35 18.22 -0.54 4.91
N LEU A 36 17.49 -0.73 3.79
CA LEU A 36 17.38 -2.02 3.14
C LEU A 36 18.70 -2.44 2.52
N GLN A 37 19.22 -3.60 2.92
CA GLN A 37 20.41 -4.20 2.36
C GLN A 37 20.03 -5.28 1.36
N TYR A 38 20.45 -5.10 0.11
CA TYR A 38 20.10 -5.97 -1.00
C TYR A 38 21.18 -5.99 -2.06
N LYS A 39 21.17 -7.03 -2.88
CA LYS A 39 21.97 -7.15 -4.10
C LYS A 39 21.02 -7.13 -5.30
N ALA A 40 21.28 -6.24 -6.26
CA ALA A 40 20.54 -6.23 -7.53
C ALA A 40 21.09 -7.36 -8.43
N ILE A 41 20.17 -8.19 -8.96
CA ILE A 41 20.50 -9.30 -9.85
C ILE A 41 20.24 -8.92 -11.29
N LYS A 42 19.11 -8.25 -11.55
CA LYS A 42 18.67 -7.91 -12.89
C LYS A 42 18.09 -6.50 -12.93
N TRP A 43 18.49 -5.71 -13.93
CA TRP A 43 17.97 -4.38 -14.19
C TRP A 43 17.07 -4.40 -15.44
N ARG A 44 15.95 -3.66 -15.37
CA ARG A 44 15.12 -3.40 -16.53
C ARG A 44 15.55 -2.12 -17.22
N ARG A 45 15.78 -2.19 -18.55
CA ARG A 45 16.35 -1.07 -19.31
C ARG A 45 15.30 -0.07 -19.82
N LYS A 46 14.08 -0.56 -20.16
CA LYS A 46 12.99 0.30 -20.63
C LYS A 46 12.18 0.78 -19.43
N LEU A 47 12.47 1.98 -18.96
CA LEU A 47 11.80 2.59 -17.83
C LEU A 47 10.72 3.55 -18.32
N PRO A 48 9.49 3.51 -17.76
CA PRO A 48 8.48 4.54 -17.98
C PRO A 48 8.92 5.89 -17.41
N GLN A 49 8.22 6.95 -17.81
CA GLN A 49 8.44 8.29 -17.24
C GLN A 49 8.35 8.25 -15.70
N ASN A 50 9.20 9.02 -15.04
CA ASN A 50 9.27 9.13 -13.58
C ASN A 50 9.74 7.87 -12.82
N VAL A 51 10.09 6.80 -13.53
CA VAL A 51 10.73 5.62 -12.93
C VAL A 51 12.24 5.77 -13.04
N LEU A 52 12.90 5.94 -11.91
CA LEU A 52 14.37 6.11 -11.84
C LEU A 52 15.11 4.79 -11.97
N SER A 53 14.57 3.72 -11.41
CA SER A 53 15.12 2.38 -11.56
C SER A 53 14.08 1.30 -11.31
N ASP A 54 14.29 0.15 -11.93
CA ASP A 54 13.48 -1.04 -11.78
C ASP A 54 14.40 -2.26 -11.82
N SER A 55 14.54 -2.94 -10.69
CA SER A 55 15.48 -4.03 -10.54
C SER A 55 14.87 -5.22 -9.80
N THR A 56 15.34 -6.41 -10.13
CA THR A 56 15.12 -7.60 -9.33
C THR A 56 16.26 -7.71 -8.33
N ILE A 57 15.93 -7.91 -7.06
CA ILE A 57 16.87 -7.90 -5.94
C ILE A 57 16.76 -9.15 -5.10
N GLU A 58 17.83 -9.47 -4.39
CA GLU A 58 17.88 -10.45 -3.30
C GLU A 58 18.35 -9.79 -2.01
N MET A 59 17.81 -10.26 -0.89
CA MET A 59 18.22 -9.78 0.43
C MET A 59 19.59 -10.31 0.79
N THR A 60 20.48 -9.43 1.25
CA THR A 60 21.85 -9.80 1.64
C THR A 60 22.01 -10.04 3.13
N THR A 61 21.14 -9.44 3.96
CA THR A 61 21.19 -9.66 5.41
C THR A 61 20.69 -11.06 5.76
N TYR A 62 21.45 -11.81 6.56
CA TYR A 62 21.11 -13.17 6.99
C TYR A 62 19.66 -13.34 7.46
N LYS A 63 19.18 -12.43 8.32
CA LYS A 63 17.79 -12.47 8.81
C LYS A 63 16.78 -12.25 7.68
N SER A 64 17.00 -11.25 6.83
CA SER A 64 16.05 -10.93 5.76
C SER A 64 16.04 -11.99 4.66
N SER A 65 17.19 -12.59 4.32
CA SER A 65 17.27 -13.67 3.34
C SER A 65 16.63 -14.96 3.85
N LYS A 66 16.74 -15.25 5.15
CA LYS A 66 16.06 -16.38 5.78
C LYS A 66 14.53 -16.18 5.81
N ASP A 67 14.09 -14.96 6.17
CA ASP A 67 12.67 -14.61 6.27
C ASP A 67 11.99 -14.52 4.89
N TYR A 68 12.75 -14.16 3.83
CA TYR A 68 12.28 -14.05 2.46
C TYR A 68 13.33 -14.62 1.49
N PRO A 69 13.33 -15.93 1.22
CA PRO A 69 14.38 -16.59 0.42
C PRO A 69 14.23 -16.41 -1.10
N LYS A 70 13.21 -15.70 -1.56
CA LYS A 70 12.96 -15.44 -2.99
C LYS A 70 13.37 -14.04 -3.39
N SER A 71 13.60 -13.84 -4.68
CA SER A 71 13.88 -12.51 -5.23
C SER A 71 12.65 -11.62 -5.16
N LEU A 72 12.88 -10.33 -4.98
CA LEU A 72 11.90 -9.25 -4.94
C LEU A 72 12.19 -8.25 -6.07
N ARG A 73 11.22 -7.42 -6.36
CA ARG A 73 11.37 -6.32 -7.29
C ARG A 73 11.42 -5.01 -6.52
N LEU A 74 12.41 -4.18 -6.83
CA LEU A 74 12.60 -2.85 -6.29
C LEU A 74 12.38 -1.82 -7.39
N VAL A 75 11.42 -0.93 -7.18
CA VAL A 75 11.08 0.16 -8.10
C VAL A 75 11.34 1.50 -7.41
N ARG A 76 12.17 2.34 -8.03
CA ARG A 76 12.41 3.73 -7.59
C ARG A 76 11.63 4.66 -8.50
N TYR A 77 10.77 5.47 -7.91
CA TYR A 77 9.86 6.36 -8.60
C TYR A 77 10.02 7.79 -8.07
N CYS A 78 10.12 8.75 -8.97
CA CYS A 78 10.12 10.17 -8.64
C CYS A 78 8.73 10.74 -8.87
N ASN A 79 8.16 11.36 -7.85
CA ASN A 79 6.91 12.11 -8.02
C ASN A 79 7.25 13.58 -8.29
N ASP A 80 7.03 14.04 -9.51
CA ASP A 80 7.33 15.42 -9.94
C ASP A 80 6.54 16.46 -9.16
N GLU A 81 5.27 16.17 -8.82
CA GLU A 81 4.40 17.07 -8.04
C GLU A 81 4.93 17.34 -6.64
N GLN A 82 5.62 16.39 -6.03
CA GLN A 82 6.13 16.46 -4.65
C GLN A 82 7.65 16.61 -4.58
N CYS A 83 8.36 16.62 -5.71
CA CYS A 83 9.82 16.57 -5.79
C CYS A 83 10.41 15.51 -4.86
N ARG A 84 9.78 14.33 -4.78
CA ARG A 84 10.11 13.29 -3.78
C ARG A 84 10.30 11.92 -4.42
N GLU A 85 11.37 11.27 -4.02
CA GLU A 85 11.64 9.88 -4.41
C GLU A 85 10.92 8.88 -3.48
N PHE A 86 10.35 7.87 -4.11
CA PHE A 86 9.73 6.72 -3.45
C PHE A 86 10.41 5.44 -3.90
N VAL A 87 10.68 4.56 -2.96
CA VAL A 87 11.25 3.23 -3.23
C VAL A 87 10.21 2.19 -2.82
N PHE A 88 9.78 1.38 -3.79
CA PHE A 88 8.77 0.34 -3.61
C PHE A 88 9.38 -1.04 -3.72
N LEU A 89 8.92 -1.94 -2.86
CA LEU A 89 9.27 -3.35 -2.85
C LEU A 89 8.01 -4.17 -3.17
N THR A 90 8.12 -5.11 -4.10
CA THR A 90 6.98 -5.94 -4.53
C THR A 90 7.42 -7.31 -5.01
N ASN A 91 6.54 -8.29 -4.93
CA ASN A 91 6.68 -9.59 -5.58
C ASN A 91 5.95 -9.66 -6.94
N ALA A 92 5.24 -8.59 -7.34
CA ALA A 92 4.53 -8.53 -8.60
C ALA A 92 5.48 -8.18 -9.77
N MET A 93 5.98 -9.24 -10.43
CA MET A 93 6.94 -9.09 -11.53
C MET A 93 6.27 -8.74 -12.87
N HIS A 94 4.97 -8.99 -13.00
CA HIS A 94 4.19 -8.91 -14.25
C HIS A 94 3.57 -7.53 -14.50
N ILE A 95 3.39 -6.69 -13.46
CA ILE A 95 2.81 -5.34 -13.62
C ILE A 95 3.89 -4.32 -14.01
N SER A 96 3.50 -3.20 -14.64
CA SER A 96 4.43 -2.13 -14.97
C SER A 96 4.97 -1.41 -13.73
N ALA A 97 6.15 -0.79 -13.81
CA ALA A 97 6.70 0.00 -12.71
C ALA A 97 5.81 1.22 -12.37
N PHE A 98 5.19 1.82 -13.38
CA PHE A 98 4.21 2.88 -13.20
C PHE A 98 2.99 2.39 -12.41
N MET A 99 2.45 1.22 -12.74
CA MET A 99 1.33 0.62 -11.99
C MET A 99 1.68 0.37 -10.53
N VAL A 100 2.92 -0.04 -10.20
CA VAL A 100 3.38 -0.19 -8.81
C VAL A 100 3.29 1.13 -8.06
N ALA A 101 3.73 2.23 -8.67
CA ALA A 101 3.67 3.56 -8.07
C ALA A 101 2.22 4.05 -7.89
N GLU A 102 1.38 3.84 -8.90
CA GLU A 102 -0.03 4.24 -8.88
C GLU A 102 -0.84 3.47 -7.82
N LEU A 103 -0.65 2.17 -7.71
CA LEU A 103 -1.24 1.35 -6.65
C LEU A 103 -0.87 1.87 -5.26
N TYR A 104 0.37 2.29 -5.07
CA TYR A 104 0.78 2.88 -3.80
C TYR A 104 0.21 4.29 -3.59
N LYS A 105 0.08 5.11 -4.64
CA LYS A 105 -0.59 6.42 -4.60
C LYS A 105 -2.06 6.26 -4.15
N ASN A 106 -2.77 5.30 -4.71
CA ASN A 106 -4.18 5.01 -4.35
C ASN A 106 -4.35 4.60 -2.88
N ARG A 107 -3.33 3.99 -2.25
CA ARG A 107 -3.33 3.72 -0.81
C ARG A 107 -3.44 4.99 0.04
N TRP A 108 -2.89 6.12 -0.43
CA TRP A 108 -2.99 7.40 0.27
C TRP A 108 -4.44 7.84 0.45
N GLN A 109 -5.28 7.57 -0.54
CA GLN A 109 -6.72 7.88 -0.48
C GLN A 109 -7.41 7.11 0.65
N ILE A 110 -7.02 5.86 0.89
CA ILE A 110 -7.50 5.06 2.04
C ILE A 110 -7.08 5.72 3.36
N GLY A 111 -5.86 6.23 3.45
CA GLY A 111 -5.38 6.96 4.62
C GLY A 111 -6.15 8.27 4.87
N LEU A 112 -6.45 9.01 3.83
CA LEU A 112 -7.29 10.22 3.90
C LEU A 112 -8.72 9.89 4.30
N PHE A 113 -9.28 8.80 3.77
CA PHE A 113 -10.59 8.28 4.17
C PHE A 113 -10.64 7.99 5.68
N PHE A 114 -9.69 7.23 6.23
CA PHE A 114 -9.65 6.96 7.66
C PHE A 114 -9.41 8.22 8.51
N LYS A 115 -8.62 9.18 8.02
CA LYS A 115 -8.44 10.47 8.68
C LYS A 115 -9.75 11.24 8.73
N TRP A 116 -10.45 11.33 7.61
CA TRP A 116 -11.76 11.97 7.51
C TRP A 116 -12.79 11.29 8.44
N LEU A 117 -12.83 9.95 8.43
CA LEU A 117 -13.68 9.15 9.29
C LEU A 117 -13.47 9.52 10.79
N LYS A 118 -12.22 9.58 11.23
CA LYS A 118 -11.87 9.95 12.61
C LYS A 118 -12.29 11.37 12.96
N GLN A 119 -12.15 12.32 12.03
CA GLN A 119 -12.44 13.73 12.26
C GLN A 119 -13.94 14.02 12.29
N HIS A 120 -14.71 13.44 11.38
CA HIS A 120 -16.13 13.77 11.21
C HIS A 120 -17.07 12.89 12.03
N LEU A 121 -16.68 11.66 12.32
CA LEU A 121 -17.54 10.72 13.05
C LEU A 121 -17.27 10.67 14.55
N LYS A 122 -16.38 11.55 15.06
CA LYS A 122 -16.01 11.59 16.49
C LYS A 122 -15.71 10.21 17.09
N ILE A 123 -15.16 9.29 16.29
CA ILE A 123 -14.78 7.92 16.70
C ILE A 123 -13.68 7.92 17.80
N MET A 124 -13.26 9.11 18.24
CA MET A 124 -12.28 9.27 19.32
C MET A 124 -12.80 8.79 20.69
N LYS A 125 -14.12 8.65 20.83
CA LYS A 125 -14.74 8.02 22.01
C LYS A 125 -15.72 6.97 21.50
N PHE A 126 -15.36 5.70 21.60
CA PHE A 126 -16.31 4.61 21.36
C PHE A 126 -17.42 4.72 22.42
N GLY A 127 -18.66 4.80 21.98
CA GLY A 127 -19.83 4.86 22.85
C GLY A 127 -20.10 3.57 23.64
N GLY A 128 -19.29 2.54 23.41
CA GLY A 128 -19.32 1.27 24.11
C GLY A 128 -17.95 0.58 24.05
N THR A 129 -17.62 -0.17 25.08
CA THR A 129 -16.36 -0.92 25.23
C THR A 129 -16.45 -2.35 24.68
N THR A 130 -17.64 -2.81 24.28
CA THR A 130 -17.83 -4.15 23.74
C THR A 130 -17.42 -4.23 22.27
N GLU A 131 -16.90 -5.37 21.86
CA GLU A 131 -16.47 -5.62 20.47
C GLU A 131 -17.61 -5.34 19.46
N ASN A 132 -18.84 -5.72 19.78
CA ASN A 132 -20.01 -5.46 18.95
C ASN A 132 -20.33 -3.96 18.82
N ALA A 133 -20.24 -3.19 19.89
CA ALA A 133 -20.47 -1.74 19.86
C ALA A 133 -19.46 -1.05 18.92
N VAL A 134 -18.19 -1.46 19.00
CA VAL A 134 -17.13 -0.95 18.12
C VAL A 134 -17.39 -1.31 16.66
N ARG A 135 -17.78 -2.56 16.37
CA ARG A 135 -18.12 -3.01 15.02
C ARG A 135 -19.29 -2.24 14.44
N ILE A 136 -20.39 -2.07 15.21
CA ILE A 136 -21.57 -1.31 14.78
C ILE A 136 -21.17 0.13 14.45
N GLN A 137 -20.39 0.80 15.30
CA GLN A 137 -19.94 2.17 15.03
C GLN A 137 -19.12 2.28 13.74
N ILE A 138 -18.22 1.31 13.49
CA ILE A 138 -17.44 1.28 12.26
C ILE A 138 -18.33 1.08 11.03
N TYR A 139 -19.32 0.16 11.10
CA TYR A 139 -20.24 -0.08 9.98
C TYR A 139 -21.14 1.12 9.71
N VAL A 140 -21.69 1.75 10.74
CA VAL A 140 -22.49 2.98 10.60
C VAL A 140 -21.65 4.09 9.98
N ALA A 141 -20.41 4.26 10.43
CA ALA A 141 -19.49 5.25 9.91
C ALA A 141 -19.19 5.04 8.41
N ILE A 142 -18.90 3.81 8.01
CA ILE A 142 -18.65 3.45 6.60
C ILE A 142 -19.91 3.66 5.76
N SER A 143 -21.07 3.23 6.25
CA SER A 143 -22.35 3.39 5.53
C SER A 143 -22.70 4.86 5.34
N THR A 144 -22.54 5.70 6.37
CA THR A 144 -22.76 7.16 6.28
C THR A 144 -21.83 7.80 5.25
N TYR A 145 -20.54 7.43 5.27
CA TYR A 145 -19.58 7.94 4.28
C TYR A 145 -19.99 7.56 2.85
N LEU A 146 -20.37 6.31 2.62
CA LEU A 146 -20.78 5.83 1.29
C LEU A 146 -22.04 6.57 0.82
N LEU A 147 -23.03 6.74 1.68
CA LEU A 147 -24.26 7.48 1.36
C LEU A 147 -23.96 8.94 0.99
N VAL A 148 -23.13 9.64 1.80
CA VAL A 148 -22.71 11.01 1.52
C VAL A 148 -21.91 11.09 0.22
N SER A 149 -21.00 10.14 -0.03
CA SER A 149 -20.20 10.10 -1.25
C SER A 149 -21.05 9.87 -2.51
N ILE A 150 -22.08 9.03 -2.40
CA ILE A 150 -23.05 8.79 -3.47
C ILE A 150 -23.86 10.06 -3.71
N GLN A 151 -24.37 10.70 -2.65
CA GLN A 151 -25.14 11.95 -2.73
C GLN A 151 -24.32 13.07 -3.40
N CYS A 152 -23.03 13.21 -3.04
CA CYS A 152 -22.14 14.20 -3.66
C CYS A 152 -21.85 13.91 -5.13
N LYS A 153 -21.75 12.61 -5.49
CA LYS A 153 -21.47 12.19 -6.87
C LYS A 153 -22.69 12.37 -7.80
N TYR A 154 -23.88 12.14 -7.29
CA TYR A 154 -25.14 12.16 -8.06
C TYR A 154 -26.02 13.38 -7.75
N GLY A 155 -25.81 14.08 -6.67
CA GLY A 155 -26.68 15.15 -6.14
C GLY A 155 -26.02 16.50 -6.10
N GLN A 156 -25.14 16.92 -7.02
CA GLN A 156 -24.58 18.30 -7.17
C GLN A 156 -24.29 19.06 -5.85
N ILE A 157 -24.04 18.39 -4.74
CA ILE A 157 -23.70 19.01 -3.46
C ILE A 157 -22.17 19.07 -3.36
N PRO A 158 -21.53 20.26 -3.27
CA PRO A 158 -20.08 20.36 -3.15
C PRO A 158 -19.61 19.80 -1.80
N PHE A 159 -18.61 18.95 -1.84
CA PHE A 159 -17.87 18.52 -0.66
C PHE A 159 -17.04 19.72 -0.15
N ARG A 160 -17.40 20.26 1.01
CA ARG A 160 -16.57 21.21 1.75
C ARG A 160 -15.78 20.52 2.85
#